data_a9fff335ee4194518027722f0b63642c
#
_entry.id   a9fff335ee4194518027722f0b63642c
#
_cell.length_a   1.000
_cell.length_b   1.000
_cell.length_c   1.000
_cell.angle_alpha   90.00
_cell.angle_beta   90.00
_cell.angle_gamma   90.00
#
_symmetry.space_group_name_H-M   'P 1'
#
loop_
_entity.id
_entity.type
_entity.pdbx_description
1 polymer ?
#
loop_
_entity_poly.entity_id
_entity_poly.type
_entity_poly.pdbx_seq_one_letter_code
_entity_poly.pdbx_strand_id
1 'polypeptide(L)'
;MGTTIMEKTIATTGREVHLSKVILLFCLPILFFSCTTKDVYHTFNHIPERGWDKRVIERFSPVIEDTISTYDIDLSLRYTNYYNYRNLWLFITCEAETGEEFTDTLNCVLADEYGKWFGSGWGASYQQTISYKTGFNFPRKGRYSISVQQGMRDDVIPGITEVGIKITPVTSVAGE
;
A
#
# COMPACT_ATOMS: atom_id res chain seq x y z
N MET A 1 37.24 -73.85 7.47
CA MET A 1 37.26 -72.82 8.52
C MET A 1 36.45 -71.67 7.98
N GLY A 2 35.18 -71.62 8.32
CA GLY A 2 34.26 -70.59 7.84
C GLY A 2 34.10 -69.49 8.88
N THR A 3 34.20 -68.25 8.47
CA THR A 3 33.90 -67.13 9.34
C THR A 3 32.66 -66.44 8.80
N THR A 4 31.56 -66.61 9.52
CA THR A 4 30.26 -65.96 9.25
C THR A 4 30.31 -64.51 9.75
N ILE A 5 30.12 -63.59 8.85
CA ILE A 5 29.93 -62.15 9.20
C ILE A 5 28.42 -61.94 9.36
N MET A 6 27.97 -61.66 10.57
CA MET A 6 26.60 -61.24 10.86
C MET A 6 26.41 -59.77 10.43
N GLU A 7 25.56 -59.59 9.48
CA GLU A 7 25.06 -58.29 9.02
C GLU A 7 24.02 -57.76 10.00
N LYS A 8 24.35 -56.68 10.67
CA LYS A 8 23.47 -56.00 11.62
C LYS A 8 22.72 -54.91 10.88
N THR A 9 21.55 -55.29 10.37
CA THR A 9 20.62 -54.32 9.74
C THR A 9 20.05 -53.38 10.81
N ILE A 10 20.44 -52.12 10.78
CA ILE A 10 19.94 -51.09 11.69
C ILE A 10 18.61 -50.57 11.13
N ALA A 11 17.52 -50.91 11.81
CA ALA A 11 16.19 -50.35 11.55
C ALA A 11 16.11 -48.92 12.06
N THR A 12 16.37 -47.95 11.20
CA THR A 12 16.28 -46.50 11.55
C THR A 12 15.21 -45.76 10.74
N THR A 13 14.29 -46.45 10.07
CA THR A 13 13.37 -45.80 9.12
C THR A 13 12.03 -45.32 9.71
N GLY A 14 11.70 -45.74 10.94
CA GLY A 14 10.38 -45.45 11.54
C GLY A 14 10.27 -44.11 12.29
N ARG A 15 11.40 -43.56 12.77
CA ARG A 15 11.39 -42.40 13.67
C ARG A 15 11.46 -41.06 12.94
N GLU A 16 12.09 -41.02 11.80
CA GLU A 16 12.26 -39.83 10.96
C GLU A 16 10.94 -39.36 10.33
N VAL A 17 10.10 -40.32 9.91
CA VAL A 17 8.82 -40.02 9.23
C VAL A 17 7.78 -39.44 10.20
N HIS A 18 7.81 -39.81 11.47
CA HIS A 18 6.92 -39.26 12.50
C HIS A 18 7.29 -37.84 12.89
N LEU A 19 8.58 -37.56 13.02
CA LEU A 19 9.06 -36.21 13.37
C LEU A 19 8.76 -35.20 12.28
N SER A 20 8.96 -35.55 11.00
CA SER A 20 8.62 -34.73 9.83
C SER A 20 7.13 -34.44 9.73
N LYS A 21 6.27 -35.44 10.00
CA LYS A 21 4.81 -35.26 10.00
C LYS A 21 4.32 -34.39 11.16
N VAL A 22 4.94 -34.53 12.35
CA VAL A 22 4.61 -33.69 13.52
C VAL A 22 5.03 -32.26 13.29
N ILE A 23 6.20 -31.99 12.70
CA ILE A 23 6.66 -30.63 12.36
C ILE A 23 5.74 -30.01 11.30
N LEU A 24 5.35 -30.75 10.27
CA LEU A 24 4.42 -30.29 9.24
C LEU A 24 3.03 -29.97 9.81
N LEU A 25 2.53 -30.78 10.75
CA LEU A 25 1.24 -30.58 11.42
C LEU A 25 1.26 -29.37 12.37
N PHE A 26 2.41 -29.05 12.95
CA PHE A 26 2.57 -27.91 13.88
C PHE A 26 2.84 -26.59 13.18
N CYS A 27 3.47 -26.61 11.98
CA CYS A 27 3.70 -25.42 11.18
C CYS A 27 2.47 -24.96 10.38
N LEU A 28 1.53 -25.85 10.08
CA LEU A 28 0.34 -25.55 9.27
C LEU A 28 -0.60 -24.50 9.90
N PRO A 29 -0.90 -24.50 11.22
CA PRO A 29 -1.80 -23.51 11.81
C PRO A 29 -1.22 -22.09 11.93
N ILE A 30 0.11 -21.90 11.83
CA ILE A 30 0.76 -20.58 11.96
C ILE A 30 0.48 -19.68 10.72
N LEU A 31 0.13 -20.28 9.59
CA LEU A 31 -0.12 -19.57 8.34
C LEU A 31 -1.50 -18.86 8.29
N PHE A 32 -2.39 -19.11 9.24
CA PHE A 32 -3.76 -18.56 9.22
C PHE A 32 -3.98 -17.34 10.10
N PHE A 33 -2.96 -16.86 10.85
CA PHE A 33 -3.07 -15.63 11.64
C PHE A 33 -2.56 -14.42 10.88
N SER A 34 -3.07 -14.19 9.65
CA SER A 34 -2.93 -12.89 8.97
C SER A 34 -4.16 -12.05 9.30
N CYS A 35 -4.15 -11.35 10.42
CA CYS A 35 -5.13 -10.34 10.76
C CYS A 35 -4.69 -9.03 10.09
N THR A 36 -5.08 -8.83 8.84
CA THR A 36 -4.90 -7.56 8.12
C THR A 36 -6.18 -6.74 8.30
N THR A 37 -6.07 -5.52 8.83
CA THR A 37 -7.16 -4.54 8.74
C THR A 37 -7.51 -4.39 7.27
N LYS A 38 -8.77 -4.69 6.94
CA LYS A 38 -9.22 -4.63 5.56
C LYS A 38 -9.36 -3.17 5.15
N ASP A 39 -8.58 -2.77 4.15
CA ASP A 39 -8.74 -1.47 3.53
C ASP A 39 -10.17 -1.31 3.00
N VAL A 40 -10.78 -0.14 3.22
CA VAL A 40 -12.09 0.20 2.65
C VAL A 40 -11.95 0.50 1.17
N TYR A 41 -10.81 1.11 0.81
CA TYR A 41 -10.50 1.47 -0.56
C TYR A 41 -9.00 1.44 -0.79
N HIS A 42 -8.55 0.86 -1.89
CA HIS A 42 -7.15 0.90 -2.31
C HIS A 42 -7.08 0.75 -3.82
N THR A 43 -6.84 1.85 -4.52
CA THR A 43 -6.84 1.88 -5.99
C THR A 43 -5.72 2.78 -6.49
N PHE A 44 -5.12 2.38 -7.61
CA PHE A 44 -4.11 3.14 -8.35
C PHE A 44 -4.62 3.47 -9.75
N ASN A 45 -4.29 4.67 -10.20
CA ASN A 45 -4.43 5.09 -11.58
C ASN A 45 -3.05 5.18 -12.22
N HIS A 46 -2.95 4.68 -13.45
CA HIS A 46 -1.71 4.71 -14.21
C HIS A 46 -1.54 6.04 -14.94
N ILE A 47 -0.37 6.64 -14.79
CA ILE A 47 0.02 7.85 -15.51
C ILE A 47 0.76 7.44 -16.79
N PRO A 48 0.37 7.97 -17.96
CA PRO A 48 1.02 7.64 -19.22
C PRO A 48 2.53 7.92 -19.22
N GLU A 49 3.31 7.15 -19.98
CA GLU A 49 4.77 7.29 -20.08
C GLU A 49 5.23 8.69 -20.53
N ARG A 50 4.40 9.40 -21.31
CA ARG A 50 4.66 10.81 -21.73
C ARG A 50 4.68 11.78 -20.56
N GLY A 51 4.27 11.34 -19.36
CA GLY A 51 4.20 12.12 -18.14
C GLY A 51 2.79 12.54 -17.75
N TRP A 52 2.67 13.10 -16.55
CA TRP A 52 1.41 13.59 -15.99
C TRP A 52 1.15 15.03 -16.43
N ASP A 53 0.19 15.23 -17.33
CA ASP A 53 -0.29 16.53 -17.76
C ASP A 53 -1.13 17.18 -16.66
N LYS A 54 -0.86 18.45 -16.29
CA LYS A 54 -1.58 19.15 -15.22
C LYS A 54 -3.07 19.34 -15.48
N ARG A 55 -3.53 19.16 -16.72
CA ARG A 55 -4.95 19.20 -17.08
C ARG A 55 -5.66 17.89 -16.82
N VAL A 56 -4.89 16.80 -16.59
CA VAL A 56 -5.43 15.47 -16.31
C VAL A 56 -5.63 15.36 -14.81
N ILE A 57 -6.88 15.15 -14.43
CA ILE A 57 -7.31 14.95 -13.05
C ILE A 57 -7.56 13.45 -12.85
N GLU A 58 -6.82 12.85 -11.95
CA GLU A 58 -7.01 11.46 -11.55
C GLU A 58 -8.14 11.36 -10.53
N ARG A 59 -9.11 10.47 -10.78
CA ARG A 59 -10.31 10.34 -9.96
C ARG A 59 -10.42 8.97 -9.32
N PHE A 60 -10.85 8.98 -8.07
CA PHE A 60 -11.08 7.81 -7.24
C PHE A 60 -12.49 7.88 -6.68
N SER A 61 -13.17 6.74 -6.57
CA SER A 61 -14.59 6.70 -6.18
C SER A 61 -14.81 5.73 -5.02
N PRO A 62 -14.30 6.03 -3.81
CA PRO A 62 -14.57 5.21 -2.64
C PRO A 62 -16.05 5.25 -2.23
N VAL A 63 -16.51 4.15 -1.65
CA VAL A 63 -17.83 4.06 -1.01
C VAL A 63 -17.63 3.89 0.49
N ILE A 64 -18.19 4.80 1.26
CA ILE A 64 -18.10 4.80 2.73
C ILE A 64 -19.44 4.29 3.27
N GLU A 65 -19.37 3.17 3.99
CA GLU A 65 -20.58 2.53 4.58
C GLU A 65 -20.72 2.80 6.08
N ASP A 66 -19.62 3.22 6.73
CA ASP A 66 -19.60 3.51 8.16
C ASP A 66 -19.11 4.93 8.40
N THR A 67 -19.85 5.72 9.17
CA THR A 67 -19.53 7.10 9.54
C THR A 67 -19.22 7.25 11.05
N ILE A 68 -19.22 6.14 11.78
CA ILE A 68 -18.88 6.12 13.21
C ILE A 68 -17.36 5.98 13.37
N SER A 69 -16.76 5.12 12.54
CA SER A 69 -15.31 4.94 12.49
C SER A 69 -14.62 6.17 11.91
N THR A 70 -13.39 6.40 12.34
CA THR A 70 -12.47 7.32 11.69
C THR A 70 -11.59 6.58 10.71
N TYR A 71 -10.99 7.31 9.78
CA TYR A 71 -10.23 6.74 8.68
C TYR A 71 -8.91 7.46 8.48
N ASP A 72 -7.89 6.70 8.14
CA ASP A 72 -6.67 7.24 7.56
C ASP A 72 -6.80 7.22 6.05
N ILE A 73 -6.47 8.34 5.41
CA ILE A 73 -6.43 8.51 3.97
C ILE A 73 -4.99 8.74 3.57
N ASP A 74 -4.44 7.78 2.85
CA ASP A 74 -3.08 7.81 2.36
C ASP A 74 -3.06 8.03 0.85
N LEU A 75 -2.13 8.86 0.40
CA LEU A 75 -1.74 8.99 -0.99
C LEU A 75 -0.57 8.05 -1.27
N SER A 76 -0.69 7.24 -2.30
CA SER A 76 0.39 6.37 -2.78
C SER A 76 0.91 6.87 -4.11
N LEU A 77 2.22 7.02 -4.23
CA LEU A 77 2.89 7.45 -5.46
C LEU A 77 3.87 6.38 -5.91
N ARG A 78 3.87 6.09 -7.21
CA ARG A 78 4.96 5.38 -7.86
C ARG A 78 5.66 6.32 -8.82
N TYR A 79 6.98 6.34 -8.75
CA TYR A 79 7.80 7.24 -9.53
C TYR A 79 9.14 6.61 -9.87
N THR A 80 9.84 7.20 -10.84
CA THR A 80 11.13 6.74 -11.31
C THR A 80 12.18 7.83 -11.11
N ASN A 81 13.45 7.48 -11.32
CA ASN A 81 14.56 8.43 -11.35
C ASN A 81 14.51 9.44 -12.53
N TYR A 82 13.52 9.34 -13.42
CA TYR A 82 13.24 10.36 -14.45
C TYR A 82 12.43 11.52 -13.91
N TYR A 83 11.90 11.45 -12.69
CA TYR A 83 11.25 12.59 -12.05
C TYR A 83 12.29 13.64 -11.64
N ASN A 84 12.07 14.91 -12.04
CA ASN A 84 13.11 15.95 -11.98
C ASN A 84 13.14 16.74 -10.67
N TYR A 85 12.22 16.51 -9.73
CA TYR A 85 12.04 17.35 -8.54
C TYR A 85 12.12 16.50 -7.26
N ARG A 86 12.51 17.16 -6.17
CA ARG A 86 12.54 16.55 -4.83
C ARG A 86 11.15 16.39 -4.22
N ASN A 87 10.18 17.17 -4.68
CA ASN A 87 8.83 17.19 -4.16
C ASN A 87 7.81 17.25 -5.29
N LEU A 88 6.58 16.89 -4.96
CA LEU A 88 5.42 16.96 -5.85
C LEU A 88 4.30 17.69 -5.12
N TRP A 89 3.85 18.80 -5.68
CA TRP A 89 2.65 19.49 -5.22
C TRP A 89 1.43 18.87 -5.89
N LEU A 90 0.42 18.59 -5.06
CA LEU A 90 -0.85 18.04 -5.52
C LEU A 90 -2.01 18.86 -4.96
N PHE A 91 -3.03 19.06 -5.77
CA PHE A 91 -4.34 19.51 -5.34
C PHE A 91 -5.23 18.29 -5.18
N ILE A 92 -5.83 18.13 -4.01
CA ILE A 92 -6.70 17.02 -3.69
C ILE A 92 -8.06 17.59 -3.34
N THR A 93 -9.08 17.25 -4.13
CA THR A 93 -10.46 17.63 -3.87
C THR A 93 -11.25 16.39 -3.50
N CYS A 94 -11.93 16.43 -2.38
CA CYS A 94 -12.84 15.38 -1.94
C CYS A 94 -14.27 15.94 -1.96
N GLU A 95 -15.14 15.31 -2.73
CA GLU A 95 -16.53 15.71 -2.95
C GLU A 95 -17.43 14.55 -2.54
N ALA A 96 -18.45 14.83 -1.73
CA ALA A 96 -19.53 13.91 -1.44
C ALA A 96 -20.59 13.96 -2.53
N GLU A 97 -21.34 12.87 -2.72
CA GLU A 97 -22.46 12.81 -3.69
C GLU A 97 -23.53 13.90 -3.44
N THR A 98 -23.57 14.46 -2.23
CA THR A 98 -24.44 15.57 -1.83
C THR A 98 -23.95 16.96 -2.27
N GLY A 99 -22.75 17.04 -2.88
CA GLY A 99 -22.12 18.28 -3.33
C GLY A 99 -21.29 19.01 -2.26
N GLU A 100 -21.13 18.44 -1.07
CA GLU A 100 -20.18 18.95 -0.08
C GLU A 100 -18.76 18.63 -0.53
N GLU A 101 -17.90 19.65 -0.68
CA GLU A 101 -16.52 19.47 -1.14
C GLU A 101 -15.51 20.22 -0.26
N PHE A 102 -14.30 19.70 -0.24
CA PHE A 102 -13.13 20.43 0.29
C PHE A 102 -11.91 20.17 -0.61
N THR A 103 -11.05 21.15 -0.71
CA THR A 103 -9.82 21.08 -1.50
C THR A 103 -8.62 21.40 -0.63
N ASP A 104 -7.62 20.56 -0.69
CA ASP A 104 -6.34 20.72 0.00
C ASP A 104 -5.18 20.78 -1.00
N THR A 105 -4.09 21.42 -0.57
CA THR A 105 -2.81 21.38 -1.27
C THR A 105 -1.83 20.54 -0.46
N LEU A 106 -1.30 19.47 -1.06
CA LEU A 106 -0.35 18.56 -0.43
C LEU A 106 1.03 18.69 -1.05
N ASN A 107 2.05 18.88 -0.22
CA ASN A 107 3.45 18.82 -0.64
C ASN A 107 4.03 17.43 -0.32
N CYS A 108 4.19 16.62 -1.33
CA CYS A 108 4.77 15.30 -1.23
C CYS A 108 6.29 15.38 -1.39
N VAL A 109 7.04 15.18 -0.31
CA VAL A 109 8.52 15.16 -0.37
C VAL A 109 8.95 13.76 -0.81
N LEU A 110 9.61 13.66 -1.98
CA LEU A 110 9.97 12.39 -2.61
C LEU A 110 11.46 12.07 -2.50
N ALA A 111 12.31 13.08 -2.24
CA ALA A 111 13.74 12.89 -2.06
C ALA A 111 14.30 13.81 -0.96
N ASP A 112 15.42 13.39 -0.35
CA ASP A 112 16.15 14.19 0.62
C ASP A 112 16.92 15.36 -0.06
N GLU A 113 17.65 16.14 0.73
CA GLU A 113 18.43 17.26 0.23
C GLU A 113 19.62 16.87 -0.67
N TYR A 114 20.04 15.62 -0.60
CA TYR A 114 21.13 15.06 -1.41
C TYR A 114 20.61 14.36 -2.68
N GLY A 115 19.29 14.35 -2.91
CA GLY A 115 18.65 13.71 -4.06
C GLY A 115 18.44 12.21 -3.90
N LYS A 116 18.58 11.66 -2.70
CA LYS A 116 18.25 10.25 -2.43
C LYS A 116 16.73 10.10 -2.32
N TRP A 117 16.17 9.27 -3.16
CA TRP A 117 14.75 8.99 -3.17
C TRP A 117 14.26 8.33 -1.88
N PHE A 118 13.12 8.81 -1.37
CA PHE A 118 12.34 8.15 -0.34
C PHE A 118 11.51 7.02 -0.95
N GLY A 119 10.96 6.18 -0.07
CA GLY A 119 10.18 5.03 -0.50
C GLY A 119 11.02 3.80 -0.74
N SER A 120 10.32 2.70 -1.01
CA SER A 120 10.89 1.39 -1.32
C SER A 120 10.72 1.10 -2.80
N GLY A 121 11.65 0.32 -3.38
CA GLY A 121 11.53 -0.01 -4.79
C GLY A 121 12.63 -0.93 -5.29
N TRP A 122 12.56 -1.24 -6.57
CA TRP A 122 13.54 -2.06 -7.27
C TRP A 122 14.04 -1.32 -8.51
N GLY A 123 15.36 -1.28 -8.68
CA GLY A 123 16.00 -0.60 -9.81
C GLY A 123 15.75 0.91 -9.78
N ALA A 124 15.15 1.43 -10.84
CA ALA A 124 14.85 2.85 -11.01
C ALA A 124 13.43 3.23 -10.61
N SER A 125 12.64 2.31 -10.04
CA SER A 125 11.24 2.53 -9.67
C SER A 125 11.11 2.55 -8.14
N TYR A 126 10.37 3.53 -7.62
CA TYR A 126 10.13 3.76 -6.20
C TYR A 126 8.64 3.86 -5.93
N GLN A 127 8.23 3.38 -4.77
CA GLN A 127 6.87 3.55 -4.25
C GLN A 127 6.94 4.18 -2.87
N GLN A 128 6.12 5.19 -2.64
CA GLN A 128 6.00 5.88 -1.37
C GLN A 128 4.53 6.06 -1.01
N THR A 129 4.20 5.81 0.26
CA THR A 129 2.90 6.13 0.84
C THR A 129 3.08 7.36 1.72
N ILE A 130 2.22 8.35 1.53
CA ILE A 130 2.24 9.64 2.19
C ILE A 130 0.90 9.81 2.89
N SER A 131 0.93 10.02 4.21
CA SER A 131 -0.29 10.28 4.96
C SER A 131 -0.88 11.63 4.55
N TYR A 132 -2.12 11.62 4.12
CA TYR A 132 -2.86 12.81 3.71
C TYR A 132 -3.80 13.29 4.82
N LYS A 133 -4.64 12.41 5.34
CA LYS A 133 -5.50 12.67 6.49
C LYS A 133 -5.39 11.52 7.48
N THR A 134 -5.32 11.84 8.76
CA THR A 134 -5.36 10.85 9.86
C THR A 134 -6.58 11.08 10.72
N GLY A 135 -7.26 9.98 11.09
CA GLY A 135 -8.44 10.05 11.92
C GLY A 135 -9.59 10.86 11.29
N PHE A 136 -9.67 10.90 9.96
CA PHE A 136 -10.70 11.64 9.25
C PHE A 136 -12.07 11.00 9.43
N ASN A 137 -13.07 11.81 9.72
CA ASN A 137 -14.44 11.35 9.82
C ASN A 137 -15.23 11.79 8.59
N PHE A 138 -15.75 10.82 7.85
CA PHE A 138 -16.64 11.10 6.72
C PHE A 138 -18.03 11.48 7.26
N PRO A 139 -18.56 12.67 6.89
CA PRO A 139 -19.82 13.17 7.48
C PRO A 139 -21.04 12.35 7.09
N ARG A 140 -20.99 11.62 5.97
CA ARG A 140 -22.12 10.86 5.41
C ARG A 140 -21.67 9.54 4.84
N LYS A 141 -22.59 8.57 4.83
CA LYS A 141 -22.44 7.34 4.03
C LYS A 141 -22.67 7.65 2.56
N GLY A 142 -22.04 6.90 1.68
CA GLY A 142 -22.26 7.00 0.25
C GLY A 142 -20.97 7.05 -0.55
N ARG A 143 -21.09 7.38 -1.80
CA ARG A 143 -19.97 7.51 -2.73
C ARG A 143 -19.34 8.87 -2.57
N TYR A 144 -18.01 8.88 -2.54
CA TYR A 144 -17.19 10.09 -2.61
C TYR A 144 -16.40 10.11 -3.91
N SER A 145 -16.12 11.29 -4.42
CA SER A 145 -15.18 11.52 -5.52
C SER A 145 -13.94 12.18 -4.96
N ILE A 146 -12.80 11.48 -5.02
CA ILE A 146 -11.51 12.06 -4.65
C ILE A 146 -10.76 12.34 -5.95
N SER A 147 -10.50 13.61 -6.22
CA SER A 147 -9.78 14.09 -7.39
C SER A 147 -8.38 14.50 -7.01
N VAL A 148 -7.37 14.02 -7.75
CA VAL A 148 -5.95 14.36 -7.53
C VAL A 148 -5.40 14.98 -8.81
N GLN A 149 -4.81 16.16 -8.71
CA GLN A 149 -4.23 16.91 -9.81
C GLN A 149 -2.83 17.37 -9.45
N GLN A 150 -1.88 17.27 -10.38
CA GLN A 150 -0.54 17.80 -10.14
C GLN A 150 -0.56 19.34 -10.16
N GLY A 151 0.13 19.94 -9.18
CA GLY A 151 0.23 21.40 -8.97
C GLY A 151 1.62 21.96 -9.24
N MET A 152 2.42 21.29 -10.08
CA MET A 152 3.75 21.74 -10.46
C MET A 152 3.67 22.85 -11.50
N ARG A 153 4.79 23.58 -11.69
CA ARG A 153 4.86 24.66 -12.68
C ARG A 153 4.83 24.12 -14.11
N ASP A 154 5.45 22.96 -14.33
CA ASP A 154 5.50 22.33 -15.64
C ASP A 154 4.14 21.79 -16.05
N ASP A 155 3.81 21.94 -17.32
CA ASP A 155 2.56 21.46 -17.90
C ASP A 155 2.49 19.93 -17.88
N VAL A 156 3.63 19.26 -18.12
CA VAL A 156 3.75 17.81 -18.09
C VAL A 156 4.97 17.42 -17.27
N ILE A 157 4.79 16.62 -16.24
CA ILE A 157 5.87 16.11 -15.40
C ILE A 157 6.17 14.65 -15.76
N PRO A 158 7.41 14.32 -16.13
CA PRO A 158 7.83 12.95 -16.39
C PRO A 158 8.06 12.18 -15.08
N GLY A 159 8.16 10.87 -15.15
CA GLY A 159 8.68 10.05 -14.07
C GLY A 159 7.70 9.70 -12.95
N ILE A 160 6.51 10.29 -12.89
CA ILE A 160 5.41 9.78 -12.07
C ILE A 160 4.68 8.72 -12.91
N THR A 161 4.57 7.51 -12.40
CA THR A 161 4.00 6.37 -13.14
C THR A 161 2.63 5.95 -12.64
N GLU A 162 2.36 6.13 -11.35
CA GLU A 162 1.04 5.84 -10.77
C GLU A 162 0.77 6.79 -9.60
N VAL A 163 -0.50 7.11 -9.42
CA VAL A 163 -1.04 7.75 -8.23
C VAL A 163 -2.17 6.88 -7.67
N GLY A 164 -2.24 6.75 -6.36
CA GLY A 164 -3.24 5.91 -5.70
C GLY A 164 -3.78 6.53 -4.43
N ILE A 165 -4.98 6.14 -4.07
CA ILE A 165 -5.62 6.47 -2.80
C ILE A 165 -5.89 5.19 -2.04
N LYS A 166 -5.53 5.20 -0.76
CA LYS A 166 -5.82 4.14 0.20
C LYS A 166 -6.61 4.74 1.36
N ILE A 167 -7.70 4.08 1.76
CA ILE A 167 -8.52 4.45 2.91
C ILE A 167 -8.60 3.25 3.84
N THR A 168 -8.14 3.43 5.06
CA THR A 168 -8.07 2.39 6.09
C THR A 168 -8.87 2.83 7.31
N PRO A 169 -9.76 2.00 7.85
CA PRO A 169 -10.45 2.34 9.09
C PRO A 169 -9.44 2.33 10.25
N VAL A 170 -9.49 3.36 11.08
CA VAL A 170 -8.72 3.39 12.33
C VAL A 170 -9.46 2.54 13.34
N THR A 171 -8.92 1.35 13.61
CA THR A 171 -9.43 0.52 14.69
C THR A 171 -9.05 1.21 16.00
N SER A 172 -10.02 1.79 16.70
CA SER A 172 -9.80 2.19 18.09
C SER A 172 -9.46 0.91 18.85
N VAL A 173 -8.19 0.74 19.22
CA VAL A 173 -7.85 -0.22 20.27
C VAL A 173 -8.58 0.32 21.50
N ALA A 174 -9.67 -0.36 21.87
CA ALA A 174 -10.33 -0.08 23.14
C ALA A 174 -9.27 -0.25 24.22
N GLY A 175 -8.82 0.88 24.77
CA GLY A 175 -7.87 0.89 25.87
C GLY A 175 -8.47 0.16 27.06
N GLU A 176 -7.69 -0.77 27.59
CA GLU A 176 -7.90 -1.31 28.93
C GLU A 176 -7.91 -0.22 29.99
#